data_a0bc145164206133235bc67a62f857ba
#
_entry.id   a0bc145164206133235bc67a62f857ba
#
_cell.length_a   1.000
_cell.length_b   1.000
_cell.length_c   1.000
_cell.angle_alpha   90.00
_cell.angle_beta   90.00
_cell.angle_gamma   90.00
#
_symmetry.space_group_name_H-M   'P 1'
#
loop_
_entity.id
_entity.type
_entity.pdbx_description
1 polymer ?
#
loop_
_entity_poly.entity_id
_entity_poly.type
_entity_poly.pdbx_seq_one_letter_code
_entity_poly.pdbx_strand_id
1 'polypeptide(L)'
;STIDLNIQSIVEEKVAQFQIDNANVAREGAGSKHTAVVVMNPQNGEVLAMAQYPNYDSSNPRDLSAYYTQEQIDAMSDDEKLDALNGLWQNYCLTETYEPGSTAKPFTVAAGLETGTLSGDETYLCDGSELVSGSTIHCVNRNGHGLEGIREALMNSCNDALMQMSYAIGVDNFVEYQKIFGFGQKTNIDLPGEARTDSLIYTRDSMTAVDLATNSFGQNFNTTMIQMSGAFCSLINGGYYYQPHVVKKITDEDGNTIQTMDNTLIKQTVSEATSEKIKGYLYSTVSEGGTGKYAKVNGYSMGGKTGTAQKIPRGPVSYTHLTLPTTPY
;
A
#
# COMPACT_ATOMS: atom_id res chain seq x y z
N SER A 1 -6.73 23.26 1.49
CA SER A 1 -6.17 21.89 1.45
C SER A 1 -5.99 21.42 0.01
N THR A 2 -5.31 20.27 -0.17
CA THR A 2 -5.21 19.57 -1.45
C THR A 2 -6.40 18.62 -1.68
N ILE A 3 -7.14 18.32 -0.61
CA ILE A 3 -8.31 17.44 -0.67
C ILE A 3 -9.33 18.01 -1.67
N ASP A 4 -9.68 17.19 -2.66
CA ASP A 4 -10.78 17.48 -3.58
C ASP A 4 -12.08 16.94 -3.00
N LEU A 5 -13.02 17.82 -2.70
CA LEU A 5 -14.27 17.45 -2.03
C LEU A 5 -15.12 16.45 -2.81
N ASN A 6 -15.08 16.49 -4.15
CA ASN A 6 -15.84 15.55 -4.99
C ASN A 6 -15.19 14.15 -4.90
N ILE A 7 -13.86 14.06 -5.00
CA ILE A 7 -13.15 12.79 -4.88
C ILE A 7 -13.33 12.24 -3.47
N GLN A 8 -13.16 13.07 -2.43
CA GLN A 8 -13.34 12.67 -1.04
C GLN A 8 -14.74 12.09 -0.78
N SER A 9 -15.79 12.79 -1.23
CA SER A 9 -17.18 12.35 -1.06
C SER A 9 -17.43 11.01 -1.74
N ILE A 10 -16.94 10.83 -2.99
CA ILE A 10 -17.08 9.56 -3.70
C ILE A 10 -16.36 8.43 -2.95
N VAL A 11 -15.15 8.69 -2.45
CA VAL A 11 -14.36 7.67 -1.75
C VAL A 11 -15.05 7.28 -0.44
N GLU A 12 -15.55 8.24 0.33
CA GLU A 12 -16.30 7.98 1.57
C GLU A 12 -17.56 7.16 1.31
N GLU A 13 -18.35 7.52 0.27
CA GLU A 13 -19.50 6.73 -0.17
C GLU A 13 -19.11 5.28 -0.48
N LYS A 14 -18.02 5.08 -1.24
CA LYS A 14 -17.59 3.73 -1.63
C LYS A 14 -17.04 2.93 -0.45
N VAL A 15 -16.37 3.56 0.51
CA VAL A 15 -15.95 2.91 1.76
C VAL A 15 -17.17 2.47 2.57
N ALA A 16 -18.18 3.33 2.71
CA ALA A 16 -19.43 2.99 3.40
C ALA A 16 -20.18 1.86 2.69
N GLN A 17 -20.32 1.94 1.36
CA GLN A 17 -20.98 0.91 0.55
C GLN A 17 -20.27 -0.45 0.68
N PHE A 18 -18.93 -0.46 0.68
CA PHE A 18 -18.15 -1.67 0.86
C PHE A 18 -18.46 -2.38 2.19
N GLN A 19 -18.68 -1.64 3.28
CA GLN A 19 -19.06 -2.23 4.56
C GLN A 19 -20.43 -2.91 4.48
N ILE A 20 -21.39 -2.29 3.78
CA ILE A 20 -22.74 -2.85 3.58
C ILE A 20 -22.69 -4.11 2.71
N ASP A 21 -22.02 -4.04 1.57
CA ASP A 21 -21.95 -5.13 0.59
C ASP A 21 -21.20 -6.36 1.14
N ASN A 22 -20.29 -6.15 2.09
CA ASN A 22 -19.50 -7.20 2.72
C ASN A 22 -19.96 -7.57 4.13
N ALA A 23 -21.10 -7.07 4.59
CA ALA A 23 -21.72 -7.52 5.83
C ALA A 23 -21.99 -9.03 5.73
N ASN A 24 -21.63 -9.78 6.80
CA ASN A 24 -21.73 -11.24 6.87
C ASN A 24 -20.79 -12.06 5.95
N VAL A 25 -19.87 -11.43 5.20
CA VAL A 25 -18.91 -12.18 4.37
C VAL A 25 -17.80 -12.77 5.24
N ALA A 26 -17.13 -11.95 6.07
CA ALA A 26 -16.06 -12.41 6.96
C ALA A 26 -16.51 -12.54 8.43
N ARG A 27 -17.53 -11.78 8.84
CA ARG A 27 -18.09 -11.76 10.19
C ARG A 27 -19.58 -11.50 10.12
N GLU A 28 -20.34 -12.14 11.00
CA GLU A 28 -21.78 -11.93 11.11
C GLU A 28 -22.10 -10.45 11.44
N GLY A 29 -22.98 -9.85 10.65
CA GLY A 29 -23.46 -8.49 10.82
C GLY A 29 -22.43 -7.38 10.55
N ALA A 30 -21.19 -7.72 10.13
CA ALA A 30 -20.13 -6.75 9.94
C ALA A 30 -19.38 -6.97 8.62
N GLY A 31 -18.92 -5.88 8.02
CA GLY A 31 -17.96 -5.86 6.91
C GLY A 31 -16.52 -6.08 7.39
N SER A 32 -15.57 -5.37 6.79
CA SER A 32 -14.18 -5.41 7.27
C SER A 32 -14.04 -4.70 8.62
N LYS A 33 -13.01 -5.07 9.38
CA LYS A 33 -12.68 -4.40 10.65
C LYS A 33 -12.25 -2.95 10.39
N HIS A 34 -11.41 -2.77 9.38
CA HIS A 34 -10.97 -1.47 8.91
C HIS A 34 -10.94 -1.47 7.39
N THR A 35 -11.35 -0.39 6.78
CA THR A 35 -11.21 -0.10 5.36
C THR A 35 -10.63 1.29 5.24
N ALA A 36 -9.63 1.48 4.39
CA ALA A 36 -9.08 2.81 4.15
C ALA A 36 -8.68 2.97 2.69
N VAL A 37 -8.75 4.21 2.21
CA VAL A 37 -8.39 4.60 0.84
C VAL A 37 -7.59 5.89 0.89
N VAL A 38 -6.49 5.91 0.14
CA VAL A 38 -5.69 7.11 -0.13
C VAL A 38 -5.69 7.35 -1.62
N VAL A 39 -6.05 8.54 -2.05
CA VAL A 39 -5.93 9.01 -3.44
C VAL A 39 -4.89 10.12 -3.48
N MET A 40 -3.82 9.90 -4.23
CA MET A 40 -2.68 10.80 -4.30
C MET A 40 -2.35 11.15 -5.76
N ASN A 41 -2.01 12.41 -6.01
CA ASN A 41 -1.50 12.85 -7.29
C ASN A 41 -0.01 12.47 -7.41
N PRO A 42 0.38 11.57 -8.31
CA PRO A 42 1.76 11.13 -8.43
C PRO A 42 2.70 12.22 -8.95
N GLN A 43 2.19 13.29 -9.56
CA GLN A 43 3.01 14.32 -10.17
C GLN A 43 3.51 15.38 -9.17
N ASN A 44 2.93 15.42 -7.96
CA ASN A 44 3.25 16.48 -7.01
C ASN A 44 3.13 16.10 -5.53
N GLY A 45 2.63 14.89 -5.21
CA GLY A 45 2.45 14.42 -3.83
C GLY A 45 1.20 14.95 -3.12
N GLU A 46 0.32 15.70 -3.79
CA GLU A 46 -0.95 16.14 -3.21
C GLU A 46 -1.83 14.94 -2.87
N VAL A 47 -2.30 14.85 -1.63
CA VAL A 47 -3.35 13.91 -1.24
C VAL A 47 -4.69 14.51 -1.62
N LEU A 48 -5.39 13.87 -2.57
CA LEU A 48 -6.67 14.33 -3.10
C LEU A 48 -7.86 13.81 -2.31
N ALA A 49 -7.73 12.63 -1.70
CA ALA A 49 -8.70 12.08 -0.77
C ALA A 49 -8.01 11.10 0.20
N MET A 50 -8.54 11.04 1.42
CA MET A 50 -8.13 10.10 2.45
C MET A 50 -9.36 9.75 3.29
N ALA A 51 -9.83 8.50 3.20
CA ALA A 51 -11.03 8.06 3.88
C ALA A 51 -10.79 6.72 4.56
N GLN A 52 -11.50 6.49 5.65
CA GLN A 52 -11.43 5.25 6.42
C GLN A 52 -12.77 4.85 7.01
N TYR A 53 -12.86 3.58 7.38
CA TYR A 53 -13.89 3.03 8.25
C TYR A 53 -13.21 2.15 9.33
N PRO A 54 -13.59 2.26 10.62
CA PRO A 54 -14.53 3.24 11.16
C PRO A 54 -13.98 4.68 11.09
N ASN A 55 -14.88 5.67 11.14
CA ASN A 55 -14.56 7.08 11.18
C ASN A 55 -15.45 7.77 12.21
N TYR A 56 -15.30 9.08 12.39
CA TYR A 56 -16.12 9.88 13.30
C TYR A 56 -16.67 11.13 12.59
N ASP A 57 -17.77 11.64 13.09
CA ASP A 57 -18.30 12.94 12.68
C ASP A 57 -17.50 14.06 13.35
N SER A 58 -16.81 14.88 12.55
CA SER A 58 -16.01 16.00 13.04
C SER A 58 -16.85 17.09 13.74
N SER A 59 -18.15 17.17 13.46
CA SER A 59 -19.08 18.08 14.16
C SER A 59 -19.49 17.55 15.53
N ASN A 60 -19.43 16.24 15.76
CA ASN A 60 -19.68 15.58 17.03
C ASN A 60 -18.63 14.49 17.34
N PRO A 61 -17.36 14.84 17.55
CA PRO A 61 -16.26 13.89 17.56
C PRO A 61 -16.25 12.92 18.74
N ARG A 62 -17.13 13.11 19.73
CA ARG A 62 -17.26 12.24 20.91
C ARG A 62 -18.45 11.28 20.83
N ASP A 63 -19.18 11.26 19.71
CA ASP A 63 -20.31 10.38 19.52
C ASP A 63 -19.85 8.95 19.16
N LEU A 64 -20.21 8.00 20.00
CA LEU A 64 -19.95 6.57 19.82
C LEU A 64 -21.17 5.82 19.24
N SER A 65 -22.33 6.49 19.10
CA SER A 65 -23.60 5.84 18.74
C SER A 65 -23.62 5.20 17.35
N ALA A 66 -22.71 5.61 16.47
CA ALA A 66 -22.55 4.98 15.15
C ALA A 66 -22.01 3.53 15.22
N TYR A 67 -21.35 3.15 16.33
CA TYR A 67 -20.63 1.86 16.48
C TYR A 67 -21.05 1.06 17.70
N TYR A 68 -21.69 1.70 18.68
CA TYR A 68 -22.09 1.08 19.95
C TYR A 68 -23.56 1.41 20.27
N THR A 69 -24.29 0.46 20.81
CA THR A 69 -25.64 0.72 21.32
C THR A 69 -25.57 1.58 22.57
N GLN A 70 -26.67 2.27 22.90
CA GLN A 70 -26.72 3.10 24.13
C GLN A 70 -26.41 2.27 25.37
N GLU A 71 -26.92 1.03 25.47
CA GLU A 71 -26.59 0.11 26.56
C GLU A 71 -25.10 -0.17 26.69
N GLN A 72 -24.41 -0.37 25.56
CA GLN A 72 -22.94 -0.57 25.53
C GLN A 72 -22.21 0.69 26.00
N ILE A 73 -22.63 1.86 25.51
CA ILE A 73 -22.03 3.14 25.89
C ILE A 73 -22.20 3.41 27.38
N ASP A 74 -23.41 3.15 27.93
CA ASP A 74 -23.72 3.35 29.34
C ASP A 74 -22.96 2.39 30.26
N ALA A 75 -22.65 1.17 29.76
CA ALA A 75 -21.88 0.17 30.47
C ALA A 75 -20.35 0.41 30.45
N MET A 76 -19.85 1.22 29.53
CA MET A 76 -18.43 1.56 29.45
C MET A 76 -17.98 2.46 30.59
N SER A 77 -16.83 2.16 31.17
CA SER A 77 -16.08 3.11 32.02
C SER A 77 -15.57 4.30 31.19
N ASP A 78 -15.13 5.36 31.87
CA ASP A 78 -14.56 6.53 31.22
C ASP A 78 -13.31 6.19 30.41
N ASP A 79 -12.47 5.27 30.89
CA ASP A 79 -11.28 4.80 30.20
C ASP A 79 -11.64 4.00 28.93
N GLU A 80 -12.64 3.12 29.00
CA GLU A 80 -13.12 2.36 27.83
C GLU A 80 -13.72 3.28 26.76
N LYS A 81 -14.48 4.31 27.17
CA LYS A 81 -14.98 5.33 26.24
C LYS A 81 -13.85 6.10 25.58
N LEU A 82 -12.84 6.48 26.36
CA LEU A 82 -11.68 7.19 25.84
C LEU A 82 -10.87 6.32 24.86
N ASP A 83 -10.70 5.05 25.15
CA ASP A 83 -10.01 4.09 24.26
C ASP A 83 -10.79 3.90 22.96
N ALA A 84 -12.12 3.77 23.02
CA ALA A 84 -12.97 3.68 21.85
C ALA A 84 -12.88 4.96 20.98
N LEU A 85 -12.92 6.14 21.60
CA LEU A 85 -12.75 7.42 20.91
C LEU A 85 -11.36 7.56 20.29
N ASN A 86 -10.31 7.21 21.02
CA ASN A 86 -8.94 7.24 20.50
C ASN A 86 -8.80 6.34 19.26
N GLY A 87 -9.44 5.17 19.26
CA GLY A 87 -9.48 4.29 18.08
C GLY A 87 -10.17 4.93 16.88
N LEU A 88 -11.24 5.71 17.08
CA LEU A 88 -11.94 6.42 16.00
C LEU A 88 -11.19 7.65 15.50
N TRP A 89 -10.48 8.37 16.39
CA TRP A 89 -9.75 9.59 16.04
C TRP A 89 -8.43 9.33 15.31
N GLN A 90 -7.91 8.10 15.41
CA GLN A 90 -6.69 7.74 14.71
C GLN A 90 -6.91 7.74 13.19
N ASN A 91 -5.98 8.35 12.46
CA ASN A 91 -5.94 8.24 11.02
C ASN A 91 -5.24 6.93 10.61
N TYR A 92 -6.03 5.91 10.29
CA TYR A 92 -5.55 4.57 9.94
C TYR A 92 -4.50 4.58 8.83
N CYS A 93 -4.63 5.50 7.85
CA CYS A 93 -3.70 5.60 6.73
C CYS A 93 -2.27 5.98 7.15
N LEU A 94 -2.13 6.61 8.33
CA LEU A 94 -0.87 7.12 8.87
C LEU A 94 -0.36 6.33 10.06
N THR A 95 -1.29 5.87 10.93
CA THR A 95 -0.95 5.31 12.24
C THR A 95 -0.77 3.80 12.23
N GLU A 96 -1.50 3.11 11.35
CA GLU A 96 -1.45 1.66 11.28
C GLU A 96 -0.36 1.17 10.33
N THR A 97 0.31 0.11 10.77
CA THR A 97 1.32 -0.57 9.97
C THR A 97 0.86 -1.96 9.59
N TYR A 98 1.18 -2.37 8.38
CA TYR A 98 0.76 -3.66 7.84
C TYR A 98 1.82 -4.24 6.90
N GLU A 99 1.81 -5.56 6.73
CA GLU A 99 2.60 -6.21 5.69
C GLU A 99 1.99 -5.90 4.31
N PRO A 100 2.74 -5.31 3.37
CA PRO A 100 2.18 -4.89 2.09
C PRO A 100 1.78 -6.06 1.17
N GLY A 101 2.26 -7.26 1.44
CA GLY A 101 2.00 -8.42 0.62
C GLY A 101 2.40 -8.16 -0.84
N SER A 102 1.67 -8.74 -1.77
CA SER A 102 2.01 -8.68 -3.19
C SER A 102 2.06 -7.27 -3.82
N THR A 103 1.62 -6.21 -3.10
CA THR A 103 1.84 -4.82 -3.57
C THR A 103 3.31 -4.40 -3.47
N ALA A 104 4.15 -5.14 -2.74
CA ALA A 104 5.60 -4.94 -2.69
C ALA A 104 6.34 -5.46 -3.95
N LYS A 105 5.76 -6.38 -4.70
CA LYS A 105 6.43 -7.05 -5.84
C LYS A 105 6.94 -6.11 -6.93
N PRO A 106 6.20 -5.05 -7.34
CA PRO A 106 6.71 -4.08 -8.29
C PRO A 106 8.00 -3.40 -7.82
N PHE A 107 8.18 -3.18 -6.51
CA PHE A 107 9.40 -2.57 -5.96
C PHE A 107 10.58 -3.53 -6.02
N THR A 108 10.36 -4.83 -5.78
CA THR A 108 11.38 -5.87 -5.96
C THR A 108 11.85 -5.92 -7.41
N VAL A 109 10.93 -5.94 -8.36
CA VAL A 109 11.27 -5.93 -9.79
C VAL A 109 12.03 -4.65 -10.16
N ALA A 110 11.56 -3.49 -9.70
CA ALA A 110 12.20 -2.21 -9.96
C ALA A 110 13.63 -2.15 -9.41
N ALA A 111 13.86 -2.66 -8.20
CA ALA A 111 15.20 -2.77 -7.61
C ALA A 111 16.13 -3.63 -8.49
N GLY A 112 15.66 -4.75 -9.00
CA GLY A 112 16.42 -5.61 -9.89
C GLY A 112 16.77 -4.94 -11.22
N LEU A 113 15.82 -4.22 -11.82
CA LEU A 113 16.05 -3.48 -13.07
C LEU A 113 17.04 -2.33 -12.88
N GLU A 114 16.93 -1.55 -11.81
CA GLU A 114 17.82 -0.40 -11.53
C GLU A 114 19.24 -0.83 -11.18
N THR A 115 19.41 -1.95 -10.48
CA THR A 115 20.73 -2.49 -10.16
C THR A 115 21.37 -3.25 -11.32
N GLY A 116 20.62 -3.46 -12.42
CA GLY A 116 21.07 -4.26 -13.57
C GLY A 116 21.21 -5.75 -13.25
N THR A 117 20.73 -6.21 -12.10
CA THR A 117 20.67 -7.64 -11.76
C THR A 117 19.54 -8.37 -12.48
N LEU A 118 18.56 -7.62 -12.98
CA LEU A 118 17.53 -8.07 -13.92
C LEU A 118 17.59 -7.23 -15.19
N SER A 119 17.53 -7.87 -16.35
CA SER A 119 17.44 -7.21 -17.67
C SER A 119 15.99 -6.88 -18.05
N GLY A 120 15.04 -7.69 -17.55
CA GLY A 120 13.63 -7.63 -17.89
C GLY A 120 13.17 -8.76 -18.83
N ASP A 121 14.09 -9.56 -19.34
CA ASP A 121 13.83 -10.66 -20.31
C ASP A 121 13.98 -12.05 -19.66
N GLU A 122 14.27 -12.11 -18.37
CA GLU A 122 14.42 -13.37 -17.63
C GLU A 122 13.10 -14.14 -17.56
N THR A 123 13.26 -15.46 -17.51
CA THR A 123 12.16 -16.38 -17.22
C THR A 123 12.44 -17.19 -15.96
N TYR A 124 11.40 -17.50 -15.23
CA TYR A 124 11.45 -18.21 -13.94
C TYR A 124 10.52 -19.41 -14.01
N LEU A 125 10.99 -20.53 -13.50
CA LEU A 125 10.15 -21.72 -13.37
C LEU A 125 9.48 -21.68 -11.97
N CYS A 126 8.16 -21.59 -11.95
CA CYS A 126 7.38 -21.71 -10.73
C CYS A 126 6.80 -23.13 -10.65
N ASP A 127 7.30 -23.93 -9.73
CA ASP A 127 6.78 -25.28 -9.42
C ASP A 127 5.85 -25.30 -8.18
N GLY A 128 5.60 -24.12 -7.59
CA GLY A 128 4.66 -23.91 -6.48
C GLY A 128 5.29 -23.71 -5.12
N SER A 129 6.61 -23.85 -5.00
CA SER A 129 7.33 -23.57 -3.73
C SER A 129 8.83 -23.47 -3.92
N GLU A 130 9.49 -22.79 -3.00
CA GLU A 130 10.94 -22.68 -2.89
C GLU A 130 11.42 -23.22 -1.53
N LEU A 131 12.54 -23.95 -1.53
CA LEU A 131 13.21 -24.39 -0.32
C LEU A 131 14.31 -23.40 0.05
N VAL A 132 14.08 -22.60 1.08
CA VAL A 132 14.99 -21.53 1.53
C VAL A 132 15.52 -21.87 2.91
N SER A 133 16.83 -22.15 3.03
CA SER A 133 17.48 -22.45 4.32
C SER A 133 16.73 -23.49 5.18
N GLY A 134 16.18 -24.53 4.54
CA GLY A 134 15.43 -25.60 5.21
C GLY A 134 13.93 -25.30 5.46
N SER A 135 13.45 -24.11 5.08
CA SER A 135 12.04 -23.73 5.16
C SER A 135 11.41 -23.77 3.77
N THR A 136 10.28 -24.46 3.62
CA THR A 136 9.51 -24.45 2.36
C THR A 136 8.57 -23.26 2.35
N ILE A 137 8.75 -22.35 1.39
CA ILE A 137 7.91 -21.17 1.18
C ILE A 137 7.06 -21.39 -0.07
N HIS A 138 5.75 -21.27 0.06
CA HIS A 138 4.84 -21.61 -1.01
C HIS A 138 4.42 -20.42 -1.87
N CYS A 139 4.27 -20.68 -3.16
CA CYS A 139 3.55 -19.79 -4.06
C CYS A 139 2.04 -19.79 -3.75
N VAL A 140 1.33 -18.77 -4.20
CA VAL A 140 -0.14 -18.68 -4.14
C VAL A 140 -0.79 -19.83 -4.92
N ASN A 141 -0.20 -20.19 -6.07
CA ASN A 141 -0.54 -21.42 -6.80
C ASN A 141 0.43 -22.53 -6.40
N ARG A 142 -0.05 -23.44 -5.59
CA ARG A 142 0.75 -24.57 -5.08
C ARG A 142 1.10 -25.63 -6.15
N ASN A 143 0.40 -25.61 -7.28
CA ASN A 143 0.70 -26.47 -8.44
C ASN A 143 1.74 -25.83 -9.38
N GLY A 144 2.21 -24.62 -9.06
CA GLY A 144 3.08 -23.83 -9.90
C GLY A 144 2.37 -23.11 -11.04
N HIS A 145 3.02 -22.04 -11.54
CA HIS A 145 2.58 -21.29 -12.73
C HIS A 145 3.28 -21.79 -14.00
N GLY A 146 4.30 -22.68 -13.87
CA GLY A 146 5.16 -23.09 -14.96
C GLY A 146 6.23 -22.03 -15.26
N LEU A 147 6.70 -22.02 -16.49
CA LEU A 147 7.71 -21.05 -16.96
C LEU A 147 7.02 -19.72 -17.26
N GLU A 148 7.44 -18.65 -16.61
CA GLU A 148 6.86 -17.31 -16.76
C GLU A 148 7.95 -16.23 -16.78
N GLY A 149 7.72 -15.16 -17.54
CA GLY A 149 8.54 -13.95 -17.51
C GLY A 149 8.16 -13.03 -16.34
N ILE A 150 8.90 -11.92 -16.19
CA ILE A 150 8.63 -10.94 -15.12
C ILE A 150 7.20 -10.38 -15.21
N ARG A 151 6.71 -10.12 -16.43
CA ARG A 151 5.34 -9.61 -16.67
C ARG A 151 4.30 -10.59 -16.15
N GLU A 152 4.40 -11.85 -16.53
CA GLU A 152 3.48 -12.91 -16.12
C GLU A 152 3.57 -13.18 -14.62
N ALA A 153 4.78 -13.13 -14.04
CA ALA A 153 5.00 -13.28 -12.60
C ALA A 153 4.25 -12.19 -11.79
N LEU A 154 4.24 -10.94 -12.27
CA LEU A 154 3.45 -9.87 -11.66
C LEU A 154 1.94 -10.03 -11.90
N MET A 155 1.52 -10.43 -13.11
CA MET A 155 0.11 -10.70 -13.46
C MET A 155 -0.49 -11.81 -12.60
N ASN A 156 0.24 -12.93 -12.45
CA ASN A 156 -0.16 -14.09 -11.66
C ASN A 156 0.09 -13.91 -10.16
N SER A 157 0.76 -12.82 -9.79
CA SER A 157 1.21 -12.59 -8.42
C SER A 157 2.05 -13.74 -7.86
N CYS A 158 2.98 -14.28 -8.66
CA CYS A 158 3.83 -15.40 -8.34
C CYS A 158 4.81 -15.07 -7.21
N ASN A 159 4.78 -15.80 -6.09
CA ASN A 159 5.75 -15.63 -5.02
C ASN A 159 7.09 -16.26 -5.36
N ASP A 160 7.04 -17.42 -5.99
CA ASP A 160 8.18 -18.24 -6.36
C ASP A 160 9.15 -17.44 -7.28
N ALA A 161 8.65 -16.92 -8.40
CA ALA A 161 9.45 -16.09 -9.29
C ALA A 161 10.05 -14.86 -8.58
N LEU A 162 9.32 -14.23 -7.65
CA LEU A 162 9.83 -13.08 -6.88
C LEU A 162 10.94 -13.48 -5.90
N MET A 163 10.87 -14.66 -5.30
CA MET A 163 11.96 -15.19 -4.48
C MET A 163 13.22 -15.40 -5.33
N GLN A 164 13.10 -16.05 -6.51
CA GLN A 164 14.21 -16.25 -7.44
C GLN A 164 14.81 -14.91 -7.88
N MET A 165 14.00 -13.90 -8.21
CA MET A 165 14.48 -12.55 -8.51
C MET A 165 15.25 -11.93 -7.33
N SER A 166 14.77 -12.11 -6.09
CA SER A 166 15.43 -11.55 -4.91
C SER A 166 16.82 -12.12 -4.66
N TYR A 167 17.03 -13.39 -5.03
CA TYR A 167 18.37 -14.00 -4.94
C TYR A 167 19.36 -13.35 -5.93
N ALA A 168 18.89 -13.01 -7.13
CA ALA A 168 19.72 -12.30 -8.10
C ALA A 168 20.03 -10.86 -7.65
N ILE A 169 19.06 -10.20 -6.99
CA ILE A 169 19.22 -8.83 -6.44
C ILE A 169 20.23 -8.84 -5.29
N GLY A 170 20.11 -9.82 -4.39
CA GLY A 170 20.92 -9.93 -3.18
C GLY A 170 20.51 -8.98 -2.06
N VAL A 171 20.95 -9.28 -0.84
CA VAL A 171 20.57 -8.55 0.39
C VAL A 171 20.93 -7.07 0.31
N ASP A 172 22.16 -6.77 -0.15
CA ASP A 172 22.68 -5.40 -0.17
C ASP A 172 21.82 -4.46 -1.00
N ASN A 173 21.55 -4.84 -2.25
CA ASN A 173 20.72 -4.07 -3.16
C ASN A 173 19.26 -4.03 -2.68
N PHE A 174 18.74 -5.13 -2.16
CA PHE A 174 17.37 -5.21 -1.70
C PHE A 174 17.10 -4.24 -0.53
N VAL A 175 17.94 -4.27 0.50
CA VAL A 175 17.85 -3.37 1.66
C VAL A 175 18.04 -1.91 1.24
N GLU A 176 18.97 -1.64 0.33
CA GLU A 176 19.20 -0.28 -0.16
C GLU A 176 17.96 0.26 -0.88
N TYR A 177 17.37 -0.54 -1.78
CA TYR A 177 16.18 -0.11 -2.53
C TYR A 177 14.93 0.01 -1.65
N GLN A 178 14.77 -0.81 -0.60
CA GLN A 178 13.70 -0.56 0.39
C GLN A 178 13.80 0.86 0.97
N LYS A 179 15.01 1.32 1.31
CA LYS A 179 15.25 2.69 1.81
C LYS A 179 15.07 3.76 0.72
N ILE A 180 15.51 3.47 -0.50
CA ILE A 180 15.32 4.38 -1.64
C ILE A 180 13.83 4.62 -1.88
N PHE A 181 12.98 3.60 -1.78
CA PHE A 181 11.54 3.74 -1.88
C PHE A 181 10.88 4.39 -0.65
N GLY A 182 11.63 4.63 0.43
CA GLY A 182 11.14 5.29 1.64
C GLY A 182 10.55 4.35 2.68
N PHE A 183 10.64 3.03 2.51
CA PHE A 183 10.23 2.08 3.55
C PHE A 183 11.15 2.21 4.77
N GLY A 184 10.58 2.13 5.97
CA GLY A 184 11.29 2.38 7.21
C GLY A 184 11.54 3.86 7.53
N GLN A 185 11.05 4.79 6.73
CA GLN A 185 11.21 6.23 6.90
C GLN A 185 9.87 6.92 6.98
N LYS A 186 9.75 7.99 7.79
CA LYS A 186 8.58 8.85 7.76
C LYS A 186 8.48 9.57 6.42
N THR A 187 7.27 9.69 5.88
CA THR A 187 7.02 10.51 4.70
C THR A 187 7.09 12.00 5.01
N ASN A 188 6.97 12.35 6.31
CA ASN A 188 6.83 13.72 6.81
C ASN A 188 5.62 14.45 6.19
N ILE A 189 4.53 13.72 5.95
CA ILE A 189 3.26 14.36 5.61
C ILE A 189 2.89 15.39 6.68
N ASP A 190 2.28 16.48 6.27
CA ASP A 190 1.86 17.60 7.12
C ASP A 190 0.61 17.30 7.99
N LEU A 191 0.49 16.05 8.44
CA LEU A 191 -0.52 15.56 9.38
C LEU A 191 0.14 14.93 10.60
N PRO A 192 -0.47 15.02 11.79
CA PRO A 192 0.04 14.37 12.99
C PRO A 192 -0.19 12.86 12.98
N GLY A 193 0.60 12.14 13.79
CA GLY A 193 0.34 10.73 14.10
C GLY A 193 0.99 9.73 13.13
N GLU A 194 1.83 10.16 12.18
CA GLU A 194 2.51 9.22 11.30
C GLU A 194 3.39 8.24 12.08
N ALA A 195 3.12 6.94 11.91
CA ALA A 195 3.82 5.86 12.60
C ALA A 195 5.29 5.76 12.17
N ARG A 196 6.14 5.33 13.10
CA ARG A 196 7.52 4.96 12.82
C ARG A 196 7.59 3.51 12.38
N THR A 197 8.31 3.25 11.29
CA THR A 197 8.50 1.91 10.72
C THR A 197 9.97 1.51 10.60
N ASP A 198 10.88 2.30 11.15
CA ASP A 198 12.33 2.07 11.11
C ASP A 198 12.76 0.74 11.74
N SER A 199 12.07 0.29 12.79
CA SER A 199 12.29 -1.01 13.43
C SER A 199 11.49 -2.16 12.79
N LEU A 200 10.69 -1.89 11.76
CA LEU A 200 9.80 -2.85 11.10
C LEU A 200 10.31 -3.28 9.73
N ILE A 201 11.53 -2.89 9.39
CA ILE A 201 12.27 -3.34 8.20
C ILE A 201 13.58 -3.98 8.61
N TYR A 202 14.15 -4.78 7.73
CA TYR A 202 15.45 -5.41 7.97
C TYR A 202 16.60 -4.49 7.57
N THR A 203 17.73 -4.68 8.25
CA THR A 203 19.03 -4.12 7.87
C THR A 203 19.84 -5.17 7.12
N ARG A 204 20.96 -4.74 6.50
CA ARG A 204 21.91 -5.66 5.85
C ARG A 204 22.36 -6.80 6.78
N ASP A 205 22.65 -6.47 8.02
CA ASP A 205 23.20 -7.43 9.01
C ASP A 205 22.11 -8.34 9.60
N SER A 206 20.86 -7.94 9.57
CA SER A 206 19.73 -8.70 10.16
C SER A 206 18.93 -9.53 9.15
N MET A 207 19.05 -9.24 7.86
CA MET A 207 18.27 -9.92 6.82
C MET A 207 18.85 -11.31 6.52
N THR A 208 18.12 -12.35 6.87
CA THR A 208 18.46 -13.74 6.51
C THR A 208 17.97 -14.06 5.08
N ALA A 209 18.37 -15.23 4.54
CA ALA A 209 17.88 -15.68 3.23
C ALA A 209 16.35 -15.88 3.22
N VAL A 210 15.75 -16.31 4.34
CA VAL A 210 14.29 -16.45 4.48
C VAL A 210 13.62 -15.08 4.50
N ASP A 211 14.21 -14.10 5.16
CA ASP A 211 13.69 -12.73 5.20
C ASP A 211 13.76 -12.07 3.82
N LEU A 212 14.87 -12.23 3.08
CA LEU A 212 15.00 -11.73 1.71
C LEU A 212 13.92 -12.32 0.81
N ALA A 213 13.73 -13.64 0.86
CA ALA A 213 12.72 -14.34 0.07
C ALA A 213 11.32 -13.84 0.40
N THR A 214 10.93 -13.74 1.68
CA THR A 214 9.59 -13.31 2.09
C THR A 214 9.35 -11.82 1.87
N ASN A 215 10.36 -10.97 2.08
CA ASN A 215 10.27 -9.53 1.80
C ASN A 215 10.06 -9.27 0.31
N SER A 216 10.58 -10.12 -0.59
CA SER A 216 10.43 -9.96 -2.05
C SER A 216 8.98 -9.91 -2.51
N PHE A 217 8.07 -10.55 -1.76
CA PHE A 217 6.64 -10.53 -2.04
C PHE A 217 5.81 -9.86 -0.92
N GLY A 218 6.48 -9.08 -0.04
CA GLY A 218 5.84 -8.14 0.88
C GLY A 218 5.42 -8.73 2.22
N GLN A 219 6.03 -9.81 2.67
CA GLN A 219 5.85 -10.35 4.02
C GLN A 219 7.09 -10.11 4.89
N ASN A 220 6.92 -10.15 6.20
CA ASN A 220 7.95 -9.96 7.23
C ASN A 220 8.55 -8.55 7.27
N PHE A 221 7.91 -7.54 6.67
CA PHE A 221 8.18 -6.13 6.96
C PHE A 221 6.87 -5.35 6.92
N ASN A 222 6.83 -4.21 7.63
CA ASN A 222 5.62 -3.41 7.71
C ASN A 222 5.85 -2.00 7.16
N THR A 223 4.79 -1.46 6.58
CA THR A 223 4.71 -0.10 6.06
C THR A 223 3.37 0.53 6.44
N THR A 224 3.24 1.85 6.34
CA THR A 224 1.94 2.53 6.42
C THR A 224 1.34 2.71 5.02
N MET A 225 0.03 3.01 4.94
CA MET A 225 -0.61 3.27 3.65
C MET A 225 -0.03 4.51 2.97
N ILE A 226 0.31 5.56 3.73
CA ILE A 226 0.89 6.76 3.14
C ILE A 226 2.31 6.51 2.60
N GLN A 227 3.14 5.71 3.29
CA GLN A 227 4.46 5.31 2.78
C GLN A 227 4.31 4.52 1.47
N MET A 228 3.41 3.53 1.45
CA MET A 228 3.14 2.74 0.25
C MET A 228 2.64 3.62 -0.90
N SER A 229 1.73 4.57 -0.64
CA SER A 229 1.19 5.46 -1.67
C SER A 229 2.28 6.36 -2.26
N GLY A 230 3.11 7.01 -1.43
CA GLY A 230 4.22 7.83 -1.90
C GLY A 230 5.25 7.05 -2.69
N ALA A 231 5.65 5.87 -2.20
CA ALA A 231 6.55 4.98 -2.91
C ALA A 231 5.97 4.53 -4.26
N PHE A 232 4.68 4.15 -4.29
CA PHE A 232 4.02 3.69 -5.51
C PHE A 232 3.88 4.82 -6.55
N CYS A 233 3.58 6.05 -6.11
CA CYS A 233 3.58 7.22 -6.98
C CYS A 233 4.93 7.40 -7.68
N SER A 234 6.04 7.22 -6.96
CA SER A 234 7.37 7.35 -7.56
C SER A 234 7.67 6.26 -8.60
N LEU A 235 7.12 5.05 -8.44
CA LEU A 235 7.29 3.98 -9.43
C LEU A 235 6.66 4.30 -10.79
N ILE A 236 5.62 5.15 -10.84
CA ILE A 236 4.79 5.33 -12.03
C ILE A 236 4.90 6.72 -12.68
N ASN A 237 5.63 7.65 -12.06
CA ASN A 237 5.75 9.04 -12.51
C ASN A 237 7.13 9.40 -13.09
N GLY A 238 7.97 8.41 -13.43
CA GLY A 238 9.35 8.63 -13.86
C GLY A 238 10.39 8.51 -12.75
N GLY A 239 9.99 8.03 -11.58
CA GLY A 239 10.87 7.81 -10.42
C GLY A 239 10.87 8.94 -9.39
N TYR A 240 10.09 9.99 -9.58
CA TYR A 240 10.12 11.19 -8.73
C TYR A 240 9.30 10.99 -7.45
N TYR A 241 9.98 10.95 -6.29
CA TYR A 241 9.33 10.83 -4.98
C TYR A 241 9.06 12.22 -4.43
N TYR A 242 7.78 12.62 -4.44
CA TYR A 242 7.32 13.85 -3.81
C TYR A 242 6.89 13.59 -2.37
N GLN A 243 7.12 14.55 -1.48
CA GLN A 243 6.59 14.51 -0.12
C GLN A 243 5.07 14.57 -0.15
N PRO A 244 4.36 13.57 0.43
CA PRO A 244 2.92 13.64 0.58
C PRO A 244 2.50 14.85 1.40
N HIS A 245 1.42 15.54 1.01
CA HIS A 245 0.92 16.71 1.75
C HIS A 245 -0.58 16.94 1.52
N VAL A 246 -1.22 17.57 2.50
CA VAL A 246 -2.64 17.97 2.46
C VAL A 246 -2.83 19.48 2.51
N VAL A 247 -1.82 20.24 2.93
CA VAL A 247 -1.88 21.71 2.96
C VAL A 247 -1.40 22.26 1.62
N LYS A 248 -2.29 22.94 0.88
CA LYS A 248 -1.95 23.60 -0.39
C LYS A 248 -1.53 25.05 -0.19
N LYS A 249 -2.25 25.77 0.67
CA LYS A 249 -1.96 27.17 1.01
C LYS A 249 -2.54 27.53 2.38
N ILE A 250 -1.98 28.54 2.98
CA ILE A 250 -2.48 29.21 4.19
C ILE A 250 -3.04 30.56 3.78
N THR A 251 -4.24 30.91 4.24
CA THR A 251 -4.92 32.18 3.97
C THR A 251 -5.25 32.88 5.28
N ASP A 252 -5.37 34.22 5.24
CA ASP A 252 -5.95 35.00 6.30
C ASP A 252 -7.49 34.88 6.33
N GLU A 253 -8.14 35.59 7.27
CA GLU A 253 -9.60 35.60 7.44
C GLU A 253 -10.33 36.23 6.23
N ASP A 254 -9.67 37.11 5.48
CA ASP A 254 -10.18 37.75 4.28
C ASP A 254 -9.97 36.91 3.00
N GLY A 255 -9.32 35.74 3.12
CA GLY A 255 -9.03 34.83 2.04
C GLY A 255 -7.76 35.13 1.24
N ASN A 256 -6.97 36.16 1.64
CA ASN A 256 -5.71 36.44 0.98
C ASN A 256 -4.67 35.38 1.31
N THR A 257 -3.89 34.94 0.32
CA THR A 257 -2.86 33.94 0.51
C THR A 257 -1.68 34.50 1.31
N ILE A 258 -1.45 33.96 2.49
CA ILE A 258 -0.28 34.23 3.33
C ILE A 258 0.91 33.41 2.83
N GLN A 259 0.70 32.13 2.54
CA GLN A 259 1.74 31.18 2.12
C GLN A 259 1.16 30.13 1.19
N THR A 260 1.86 29.84 0.10
CA THR A 260 1.62 28.65 -0.73
C THR A 260 2.65 27.59 -0.37
N MET A 261 2.23 26.32 -0.25
CA MET A 261 3.14 25.21 -0.02
C MET A 261 3.70 24.74 -1.36
N ASP A 262 5.00 24.54 -1.42
CA ASP A 262 5.67 24.00 -2.60
C ASP A 262 5.54 22.46 -2.65
N ASN A 263 5.46 21.93 -3.86
CA ASN A 263 5.55 20.50 -4.08
C ASN A 263 7.00 20.04 -3.89
N THR A 264 7.30 19.43 -2.76
CA THR A 264 8.67 19.08 -2.40
C THR A 264 9.07 17.76 -3.06
N LEU A 265 9.94 17.84 -4.08
CA LEU A 265 10.62 16.68 -4.62
C LEU A 265 11.75 16.26 -3.67
N ILE A 266 11.66 15.05 -3.12
CA ILE A 266 12.64 14.53 -2.16
C ILE A 266 13.82 13.86 -2.89
N LYS A 267 13.51 12.99 -3.88
CA LYS A 267 14.51 12.18 -4.58
C LYS A 267 13.94 11.55 -5.84
N GLN A 268 14.81 11.02 -6.68
CA GLN A 268 14.43 10.07 -7.72
C GLN A 268 14.73 8.65 -7.24
N THR A 269 13.74 7.76 -7.27
CA THR A 269 13.82 6.38 -6.76
C THR A 269 14.26 5.38 -7.81
N VAL A 270 13.82 5.60 -9.05
CA VAL A 270 14.14 4.78 -10.22
C VAL A 270 14.31 5.66 -11.45
N SER A 271 14.92 5.14 -12.51
CA SER A 271 14.98 5.80 -13.80
C SER A 271 13.61 5.87 -14.48
N GLU A 272 13.42 6.81 -15.40
CA GLU A 272 12.22 6.88 -16.24
C GLU A 272 12.01 5.58 -17.04
N ALA A 273 13.07 4.96 -17.50
CA ALA A 273 13.01 3.69 -18.24
C ALA A 273 12.44 2.55 -17.37
N THR A 274 12.89 2.42 -16.13
CA THR A 274 12.33 1.45 -15.18
C THR A 274 10.88 1.77 -14.86
N SER A 275 10.54 3.03 -14.60
CA SER A 275 9.17 3.48 -14.36
C SER A 275 8.23 3.06 -15.50
N GLU A 276 8.63 3.28 -16.76
CA GLU A 276 7.82 2.88 -17.93
C GLU A 276 7.65 1.34 -18.03
N LYS A 277 8.70 0.57 -17.77
CA LYS A 277 8.59 -0.90 -17.73
C LYS A 277 7.62 -1.35 -16.64
N ILE A 278 7.73 -0.81 -15.43
CA ILE A 278 6.83 -1.15 -14.31
C ILE A 278 5.37 -0.78 -14.63
N LYS A 279 5.11 0.40 -15.21
CA LYS A 279 3.77 0.79 -15.67
C LYS A 279 3.19 -0.23 -16.64
N GLY A 280 3.98 -0.68 -17.61
CA GLY A 280 3.58 -1.70 -18.56
C GLY A 280 3.24 -3.05 -17.91
N TYR A 281 3.98 -3.47 -16.89
CA TYR A 281 3.68 -4.67 -16.12
C TYR A 281 2.40 -4.52 -15.28
N LEU A 282 2.23 -3.36 -14.63
CA LEU A 282 1.03 -3.06 -13.84
C LEU A 282 -0.23 -2.97 -14.70
N TYR A 283 -0.11 -2.42 -15.92
CA TYR A 283 -1.20 -2.42 -16.90
C TYR A 283 -1.65 -3.85 -17.24
N SER A 284 -0.70 -4.76 -17.43
CA SER A 284 -1.00 -6.17 -17.71
C SER A 284 -1.73 -6.85 -16.53
N THR A 285 -1.45 -6.45 -15.29
CA THR A 285 -2.08 -7.04 -14.09
C THR A 285 -3.59 -6.78 -14.02
N VAL A 286 -4.08 -5.64 -14.55
CA VAL A 286 -5.52 -5.32 -14.62
C VAL A 286 -6.15 -5.68 -15.95
N SER A 287 -5.37 -6.26 -16.88
CA SER A 287 -5.87 -6.77 -18.14
C SER A 287 -6.54 -8.15 -17.97
N GLU A 288 -7.15 -8.65 -19.02
CA GLU A 288 -7.74 -9.98 -19.03
C GLU A 288 -6.67 -11.04 -18.70
N GLY A 289 -6.96 -11.92 -17.75
CA GLY A 289 -6.01 -12.91 -17.23
C GLY A 289 -5.20 -12.45 -16.01
N GLY A 290 -5.11 -11.15 -15.73
CA GLY A 290 -4.42 -10.63 -14.55
C GLY A 290 -5.26 -10.72 -13.27
N THR A 291 -4.58 -10.75 -12.11
CA THR A 291 -5.23 -10.82 -10.79
C THR A 291 -6.06 -9.58 -10.45
N GLY A 292 -5.80 -8.44 -11.09
CA GLY A 292 -6.52 -7.17 -10.90
C GLY A 292 -7.63 -6.90 -11.91
N LYS A 293 -8.01 -7.84 -12.77
CA LYS A 293 -8.96 -7.64 -13.88
C LYS A 293 -10.32 -7.02 -13.49
N TYR A 294 -10.78 -7.29 -12.27
CA TYR A 294 -12.06 -6.76 -11.79
C TYR A 294 -12.02 -5.27 -11.43
N ALA A 295 -10.83 -4.68 -11.33
CA ALA A 295 -10.65 -3.25 -11.10
C ALA A 295 -10.66 -2.44 -12.40
N LYS A 296 -10.65 -3.09 -13.57
CA LYS A 296 -10.62 -2.43 -14.88
C LYS A 296 -11.85 -1.56 -15.10
N VAL A 297 -11.62 -0.30 -15.45
CA VAL A 297 -12.66 0.66 -15.84
C VAL A 297 -12.56 0.91 -17.34
N ASN A 298 -13.67 0.71 -18.05
CA ASN A 298 -13.73 0.92 -19.50
C ASN A 298 -13.53 2.40 -19.85
N GLY A 299 -12.71 2.67 -20.86
CA GLY A 299 -12.41 4.03 -21.30
C GLY A 299 -11.22 4.67 -20.57
N TYR A 300 -10.60 3.96 -19.59
CA TYR A 300 -9.41 4.42 -18.89
C TYR A 300 -8.25 3.46 -19.10
N SER A 301 -7.05 4.04 -19.26
CA SER A 301 -5.81 3.28 -19.17
C SER A 301 -5.38 3.25 -17.71
N MET A 302 -5.27 2.05 -17.16
CA MET A 302 -4.96 1.88 -15.74
C MET A 302 -4.09 0.65 -15.53
N GLY A 303 -3.28 0.71 -14.51
CA GLY A 303 -2.50 -0.41 -14.00
C GLY A 303 -2.83 -0.64 -12.54
N GLY A 304 -2.28 -1.70 -11.96
CA GLY A 304 -2.47 -1.95 -10.54
C GLY A 304 -1.80 -3.20 -10.04
N LYS A 305 -1.82 -3.39 -8.73
CA LYS A 305 -1.36 -4.61 -8.08
C LYS A 305 -2.26 -4.97 -6.91
N THR A 306 -2.80 -6.18 -6.94
CA THR A 306 -3.51 -6.75 -5.79
C THR A 306 -2.51 -7.21 -4.71
N GLY A 307 -2.89 -7.11 -3.45
CA GLY A 307 -2.13 -7.62 -2.33
C GLY A 307 -3.01 -8.38 -1.35
N THR A 308 -2.44 -9.40 -0.74
CA THR A 308 -2.99 -10.12 0.39
C THR A 308 -1.83 -10.46 1.32
N ALA A 309 -1.99 -10.17 2.60
CA ALA A 309 -0.99 -10.48 3.61
C ALA A 309 -1.65 -11.02 4.88
N GLN A 310 -0.88 -11.73 5.70
CA GLN A 310 -1.34 -12.20 6.99
C GLN A 310 -1.21 -11.10 8.04
N LYS A 311 -2.16 -11.03 8.98
CA LYS A 311 -2.05 -10.15 10.13
C LYS A 311 -1.23 -10.81 11.24
N ILE A 312 -0.34 -10.05 11.90
CA ILE A 312 0.35 -10.50 13.10
C ILE A 312 -0.44 -10.05 14.34
N PRO A 313 -0.69 -10.90 15.36
CA PRO A 313 -0.29 -12.31 15.41
C PRO A 313 -1.03 -13.14 14.36
N ARG A 314 -0.30 -14.11 13.76
CA ARG A 314 -0.80 -14.94 12.68
C ARG A 314 -2.06 -15.70 13.12
N GLY A 315 -3.18 -15.36 12.50
CA GLY A 315 -4.49 -15.95 12.71
C GLY A 315 -5.21 -16.12 11.38
N PRO A 316 -6.47 -16.57 11.35
CA PRO A 316 -7.23 -16.76 10.11
C PRO A 316 -7.58 -15.45 9.38
N VAL A 317 -7.22 -14.31 9.93
CA VAL A 317 -7.52 -12.98 9.34
C VAL A 317 -6.38 -12.58 8.42
N SER A 318 -6.69 -12.32 7.15
CA SER A 318 -5.78 -11.77 6.16
C SER A 318 -6.18 -10.34 5.79
N TYR A 319 -5.19 -9.49 5.44
CA TYR A 319 -5.46 -8.23 4.78
C TYR A 319 -5.56 -8.45 3.27
N THR A 320 -6.54 -7.81 2.65
CA THR A 320 -6.60 -7.66 1.20
C THR A 320 -6.49 -6.17 0.88
N HIS A 321 -5.60 -5.82 0.00
CA HIS A 321 -5.42 -4.45 -0.45
C HIS A 321 -5.11 -4.42 -1.94
N LEU A 322 -5.45 -3.32 -2.57
CA LEU A 322 -5.22 -3.07 -3.98
C LEU A 322 -4.61 -1.69 -4.13
N THR A 323 -3.49 -1.60 -4.83
CA THR A 323 -2.91 -0.34 -5.25
C THR A 323 -3.16 -0.19 -6.74
N LEU A 324 -3.94 0.82 -7.12
CA LEU A 324 -4.33 1.13 -8.50
C LEU A 324 -3.78 2.50 -8.88
N PRO A 325 -2.63 2.58 -9.57
CA PRO A 325 -2.27 3.81 -10.23
C PRO A 325 -3.13 3.97 -11.48
N THR A 326 -3.87 5.05 -11.55
CA THR A 326 -4.53 5.51 -12.77
C THR A 326 -3.77 6.71 -13.32
N THR A 327 -3.33 6.64 -14.56
CA THR A 327 -2.81 7.82 -15.26
C THR A 327 -3.93 8.34 -16.16
N PRO A 328 -4.41 9.59 -15.96
CA PRO A 328 -5.19 10.25 -17.01
C PRO A 328 -4.26 10.54 -18.19
N TYR A 329 -4.72 10.29 -19.38
CA TYR A 329 -4.10 10.78 -20.62
C TYR A 329 -4.46 12.22 -20.82
#